data_c315436e30e93d3d916a67d9a7be3ca4
#
_entry.id   c315436e30e93d3d916a67d9a7be3ca4
#
_cell.length_a   1.000
_cell.length_b   1.000
_cell.length_c   1.000
_cell.angle_alpha   90.00
_cell.angle_beta   90.00
_cell.angle_gamma   90.00
#
_symmetry.space_group_name_H-M   'P 1'
#
loop_
_entity.id
_entity.type
_entity.pdbx_description
1 polymer ?
#
loop_
_entity_poly.entity_id
_entity_poly.type
_entity_poly.pdbx_seq_one_letter_code
_entity_poly.pdbx_strand_id
1 'polypeptide(L)'
;MGKGGAVLTVGRPLPWQEAKDKLAYVRQHGVDQFIQHYRRHETKQRDTLLYGDEIEYGLFKLSSDGASLSLRGDEVRSLLSNREAEERRAIPESGKVTWHPEYGSWMVESTPEKPYSGYTDDLRRVESSMRSRRARLLMALKDDEVAPTVVAFPLLGMSNDDLPRNGPVASSVLVPDDVINPHPRFGALTKNIRERRGSNVNVEAPLFQDDNTTGDTIKADAMAFGMGCCCLQVTFQCRDVDESRHDLGVPLCRGAFTPSTRLVSIRRGRGWFLF
;
A
#
# COMPACT_ATOMS: atom_id res chain seq x y z
N MET A 1 -14.84 -23.82 -2.09
CA MET A 1 -14.55 -22.82 -3.15
C MET A 1 -14.72 -21.44 -2.52
N GLY A 2 -13.66 -20.89 -1.96
CA GLY A 2 -13.66 -19.52 -1.47
C GLY A 2 -13.34 -18.59 -2.63
N LYS A 3 -14.31 -17.85 -3.11
CA LYS A 3 -14.07 -16.69 -3.95
C LYS A 3 -13.11 -15.79 -3.17
N GLY A 4 -11.89 -15.60 -3.68
CA GLY A 4 -11.03 -14.52 -3.22
C GLY A 4 -11.83 -13.25 -3.33
N GLY A 5 -12.37 -12.79 -2.21
CA GLY A 5 -13.23 -11.62 -2.17
C GLY A 5 -12.41 -10.43 -2.61
N ALA A 6 -12.87 -9.74 -3.63
CA ALA A 6 -12.38 -8.41 -3.90
C ALA A 6 -12.52 -7.62 -2.60
N VAL A 7 -11.41 -7.25 -1.98
CA VAL A 7 -11.36 -6.48 -0.73
C VAL A 7 -12.03 -5.11 -0.91
N LEU A 8 -12.26 -4.71 -2.17
CA LEU A 8 -12.86 -3.46 -2.54
C LEU A 8 -14.09 -3.69 -3.42
N THR A 9 -15.27 -3.61 -2.82
CA THR A 9 -16.49 -3.42 -3.60
C THR A 9 -16.54 -1.98 -4.06
N VAL A 10 -16.52 -1.76 -5.37
CA VAL A 10 -16.60 -0.42 -5.93
C VAL A 10 -18.04 0.08 -5.83
N GLY A 11 -18.27 0.99 -4.91
CA GLY A 11 -19.51 1.75 -4.80
C GLY A 11 -19.30 3.21 -5.21
N ARG A 12 -20.37 4.00 -5.19
CA ARG A 12 -20.25 5.46 -5.35
C ARG A 12 -19.64 6.04 -4.06
N PRO A 13 -18.46 6.67 -4.13
CA PRO A 13 -17.93 7.39 -2.97
C PRO A 13 -18.85 8.52 -2.56
N LEU A 14 -19.09 8.66 -1.27
CA LEU A 14 -19.89 9.76 -0.74
C LEU A 14 -19.02 11.01 -0.56
N PRO A 15 -19.49 12.20 -1.01
CA PRO A 15 -18.87 13.45 -0.64
C PRO A 15 -18.90 13.64 0.88
N TRP A 16 -17.96 14.43 1.42
CA TRP A 16 -17.87 14.64 2.85
C TRP A 16 -19.19 15.10 3.48
N GLN A 17 -19.93 16.00 2.82
CA GLN A 17 -21.20 16.54 3.34
C GLN A 17 -22.28 15.46 3.48
N GLU A 18 -22.31 14.46 2.59
CA GLU A 18 -23.21 13.30 2.72
C GLU A 18 -22.67 12.27 3.73
N ALA A 19 -21.35 12.10 3.78
CA ALA A 19 -20.69 11.12 4.63
C ALA A 19 -20.78 11.47 6.12
N LYS A 20 -20.65 12.77 6.47
CA LYS A 20 -20.62 13.21 7.86
C LYS A 20 -21.87 12.81 8.65
N ASP A 21 -23.04 12.83 8.01
CA ASP A 21 -24.31 12.49 8.65
C ASP A 21 -24.43 10.98 8.95
N LYS A 22 -23.60 10.17 8.30
CA LYS A 22 -23.55 8.72 8.49
C LYS A 22 -22.43 8.26 9.45
N LEU A 23 -21.58 9.18 9.90
CA LEU A 23 -20.43 8.82 10.73
C LEU A 23 -20.82 8.20 12.08
N ALA A 24 -21.86 8.70 12.73
CA ALA A 24 -22.34 8.14 13.99
C ALA A 24 -22.80 6.69 13.80
N TYR A 25 -23.57 6.43 12.75
CA TYR A 25 -24.00 5.08 12.38
C TYR A 25 -22.81 4.16 12.11
N VAL A 26 -21.88 4.58 11.24
CA VAL A 26 -20.70 3.77 10.89
C VAL A 26 -19.85 3.49 12.11
N ARG A 27 -19.64 4.49 12.99
CA ARG A 27 -18.87 4.33 14.22
C ARG A 27 -19.53 3.33 15.16
N GLN A 28 -20.83 3.46 15.42
CA GLN A 28 -21.53 2.55 16.31
C GLN A 28 -21.48 1.11 15.81
N HIS A 29 -21.85 0.89 14.54
CA HIS A 29 -21.81 -0.45 13.96
C HIS A 29 -20.40 -1.02 13.80
N GLY A 30 -19.41 -0.16 13.57
CA GLY A 30 -18.01 -0.56 13.54
C GLY A 30 -17.52 -1.04 14.91
N VAL A 31 -17.90 -0.36 16.00
CA VAL A 31 -17.64 -0.81 17.38
C VAL A 31 -18.32 -2.12 17.68
N ASP A 32 -19.61 -2.25 17.33
CA ASP A 32 -20.37 -3.48 17.56
C ASP A 32 -19.76 -4.67 16.78
N GLN A 33 -19.37 -4.44 15.55
CA GLN A 33 -18.68 -5.43 14.71
C GLN A 33 -17.33 -5.83 15.32
N PHE A 34 -16.55 -4.87 15.78
CA PHE A 34 -15.27 -5.12 16.45
C PHE A 34 -15.46 -5.96 17.70
N ILE A 35 -16.41 -5.59 18.59
CA ILE A 35 -16.69 -6.34 19.83
C ILE A 35 -17.11 -7.77 19.52
N GLN A 36 -18.01 -7.98 18.56
CA GLN A 36 -18.45 -9.32 18.17
C GLN A 36 -17.28 -10.14 17.61
N HIS A 37 -16.42 -9.51 16.81
CA HIS A 37 -15.25 -10.18 16.25
C HIS A 37 -14.24 -10.51 17.33
N TYR A 38 -13.97 -9.59 18.24
CA TYR A 38 -13.10 -9.79 19.40
C TYR A 38 -13.57 -10.96 20.26
N ARG A 39 -14.84 -10.97 20.67
CA ARG A 39 -15.44 -12.04 21.50
C ARG A 39 -15.36 -13.43 20.87
N ARG A 40 -15.42 -13.53 19.54
CA ARG A 40 -15.24 -14.81 18.83
C ARG A 40 -13.82 -15.35 18.92
N HIS A 41 -12.87 -14.50 19.21
CA HIS A 41 -11.45 -14.84 19.14
C HIS A 41 -10.68 -14.62 20.43
N GLU A 42 -11.26 -14.00 21.45
CA GLU A 42 -10.57 -13.67 22.70
C GLU A 42 -10.05 -14.89 23.46
N THR A 43 -10.75 -16.02 23.32
CA THR A 43 -10.36 -17.28 23.96
C THR A 43 -9.45 -18.15 23.09
N LYS A 44 -9.15 -17.71 21.87
CA LYS A 44 -8.31 -18.46 20.95
C LYS A 44 -6.87 -18.46 21.47
N GLN A 45 -6.29 -19.65 21.59
CA GLN A 45 -4.92 -19.85 22.06
C GLN A 45 -4.18 -20.80 21.13
N ARG A 46 -2.86 -20.68 21.09
CA ARG A 46 -1.97 -21.56 20.33
C ARG A 46 -2.30 -21.64 18.83
N ASP A 47 -2.75 -20.53 18.27
CA ASP A 47 -2.95 -20.47 16.82
C ASP A 47 -1.61 -20.65 16.09
N THR A 48 -1.66 -21.24 14.90
CA THR A 48 -0.47 -21.51 14.11
C THR A 48 0.17 -20.22 13.65
N LEU A 49 1.49 -20.10 13.74
CA LEU A 49 2.21 -18.99 13.15
C LEU A 49 2.06 -19.04 11.62
N LEU A 50 1.43 -18.02 11.10
CA LEU A 50 1.41 -17.70 9.67
C LEU A 50 1.90 -16.28 9.50
N TYR A 51 2.65 -16.02 8.42
CA TYR A 51 3.08 -14.68 8.08
C TYR A 51 3.07 -14.47 6.58
N GLY A 52 3.10 -13.23 6.16
CA GLY A 52 3.17 -12.84 4.76
C GLY A 52 3.90 -11.52 4.61
N ASP A 53 4.28 -11.23 3.38
CA ASP A 53 4.89 -9.98 3.02
C ASP A 53 4.09 -9.30 1.90
N GLU A 54 4.14 -7.98 1.90
CA GLU A 54 3.60 -7.11 0.87
C GLU A 54 4.75 -6.24 0.37
N ILE A 55 5.04 -6.31 -0.93
CA ILE A 55 6.07 -5.49 -1.55
C ILE A 55 5.42 -4.50 -2.49
N GLU A 56 5.65 -3.24 -2.23
CA GLU A 56 5.24 -2.14 -3.08
C GLU A 56 6.40 -1.76 -4.01
N TYR A 57 6.07 -1.47 -5.27
CA TYR A 57 6.99 -1.05 -6.31
C TYR A 57 6.54 0.27 -6.89
N GLY A 58 7.47 1.21 -7.06
CA GLY A 58 7.25 2.43 -7.82
C GLY A 58 7.71 2.25 -9.26
N LEU A 59 6.88 2.65 -10.23
CA LEU A 59 7.20 2.60 -11.65
C LEU A 59 7.76 3.94 -12.10
N PHE A 60 8.95 3.92 -12.69
CA PHE A 60 9.63 5.11 -13.16
C PHE A 60 10.10 4.91 -14.60
N LYS A 61 10.06 5.97 -15.39
CA LYS A 61 10.69 6.05 -16.71
C LYS A 61 12.07 6.66 -16.55
N LEU A 62 13.03 6.11 -17.25
CA LEU A 62 14.38 6.65 -17.36
C LEU A 62 14.57 7.25 -18.76
N SER A 63 15.17 8.44 -18.81
CA SER A 63 15.55 9.13 -20.05
C SER A 63 16.96 9.68 -19.92
N SER A 64 17.50 10.24 -21.01
CA SER A 64 18.78 10.98 -20.98
C SER A 64 18.77 12.14 -19.99
N ASP A 65 17.60 12.73 -19.74
CA ASP A 65 17.42 13.96 -18.97
C ASP A 65 17.02 13.68 -17.51
N GLY A 66 16.87 12.41 -17.13
CA GLY A 66 16.57 12.02 -15.76
C GLY A 66 15.51 10.93 -15.62
N ALA A 67 14.84 10.90 -14.48
CA ALA A 67 13.79 9.95 -14.15
C ALA A 67 12.44 10.66 -13.96
N SER A 68 11.36 10.02 -14.38
CA SER A 68 9.99 10.51 -14.21
C SER A 68 9.05 9.38 -13.79
N LEU A 69 7.86 9.72 -13.26
CA LEU A 69 6.84 8.73 -12.90
C LEU A 69 6.25 8.07 -14.14
N SER A 70 6.07 6.74 -14.09
CA SER A 70 5.25 6.02 -15.06
C SER A 70 3.88 5.73 -14.44
N LEU A 71 2.84 6.40 -14.92
CA LEU A 71 1.48 6.26 -14.39
C LEU A 71 0.75 4.99 -14.90
N ARG A 72 1.51 3.95 -15.24
CA ARG A 72 0.98 2.68 -15.78
C ARG A 72 0.69 1.60 -14.72
N GLY A 73 0.67 1.96 -13.44
CA GLY A 73 0.51 0.98 -12.35
C GLY A 73 -0.71 0.07 -12.54
N ASP A 74 -1.87 0.60 -12.88
CA ASP A 74 -3.08 -0.21 -13.08
C ASP A 74 -3.02 -1.07 -14.35
N GLU A 75 -2.42 -0.58 -15.44
CA GLU A 75 -2.18 -1.35 -16.66
C GLU A 75 -1.24 -2.53 -16.36
N VAL A 76 -0.10 -2.27 -15.72
CA VAL A 76 0.89 -3.29 -15.36
C VAL A 76 0.27 -4.32 -14.42
N ARG A 77 -0.46 -3.89 -13.40
CA ARG A 77 -1.19 -4.77 -12.47
C ARG A 77 -2.17 -5.68 -13.22
N SER A 78 -2.91 -5.12 -14.18
CA SER A 78 -3.89 -5.88 -14.97
C SER A 78 -3.23 -6.92 -15.86
N LEU A 79 -2.12 -6.57 -16.53
CA LEU A 79 -1.32 -7.51 -17.31
C LEU A 79 -0.81 -8.67 -16.44
N LEU A 80 -0.27 -8.37 -15.28
CA LEU A 80 0.25 -9.37 -14.33
C LEU A 80 -0.87 -10.27 -13.81
N SER A 81 -2.00 -9.70 -13.40
CA SER A 81 -3.15 -10.46 -12.91
C SER A 81 -3.72 -11.42 -13.96
N ASN A 82 -3.75 -11.01 -15.22
CA ASN A 82 -4.18 -11.86 -16.32
C ASN A 82 -3.22 -13.04 -16.55
N ARG A 83 -1.90 -12.79 -16.54
CA ARG A 83 -0.88 -13.84 -16.62
C ARG A 83 -1.00 -14.85 -15.48
N GLU A 84 -1.17 -14.38 -14.24
CA GLU A 84 -1.40 -15.26 -13.08
C GLU A 84 -2.66 -16.12 -13.26
N ALA A 85 -3.72 -15.55 -13.81
CA ALA A 85 -4.95 -16.28 -14.08
C ALA A 85 -4.78 -17.35 -15.17
N GLU A 86 -3.99 -17.08 -16.20
CA GLU A 86 -3.66 -18.04 -17.26
C GLU A 86 -2.76 -19.17 -16.73
N GLU A 87 -1.69 -18.86 -16.02
CA GLU A 87 -0.82 -19.86 -15.38
C GLU A 87 -1.60 -20.75 -14.41
N ARG A 88 -2.53 -20.17 -13.66
CA ARG A 88 -3.37 -20.90 -12.73
C ARG A 88 -4.31 -21.92 -13.39
N ARG A 89 -4.74 -21.62 -14.62
CA ARG A 89 -5.54 -22.55 -15.43
C ARG A 89 -4.67 -23.69 -15.97
N ALA A 90 -3.45 -23.39 -16.38
CA ALA A 90 -2.52 -24.36 -16.97
C ALA A 90 -1.87 -25.25 -15.89
N ILE A 91 -1.46 -24.66 -14.79
CA ILE A 91 -0.75 -25.34 -13.68
C ILE A 91 -1.36 -24.88 -12.34
N PRO A 92 -2.39 -25.58 -11.83
CA PRO A 92 -3.10 -25.20 -10.60
C PRO A 92 -2.20 -25.06 -9.36
N GLU A 93 -1.10 -25.81 -9.29
CA GLU A 93 -0.15 -25.83 -8.17
C GLU A 93 1.05 -24.91 -8.35
N SER A 94 1.13 -24.13 -9.44
CA SER A 94 2.24 -23.18 -9.63
C SER A 94 2.28 -22.13 -8.51
N GLY A 95 3.49 -21.68 -8.19
CA GLY A 95 3.70 -20.60 -7.23
C GLY A 95 2.94 -19.35 -7.64
N LYS A 96 2.00 -18.93 -6.81
CA LYS A 96 0.99 -17.93 -7.18
C LYS A 96 1.29 -16.61 -6.48
N VAL A 97 1.02 -15.55 -7.18
CA VAL A 97 1.18 -14.16 -6.73
C VAL A 97 -0.17 -13.46 -6.80
N THR A 98 -0.40 -12.53 -5.92
CA THR A 98 -1.54 -11.62 -6.03
C THR A 98 -1.00 -10.19 -6.22
N TRP A 99 -1.60 -9.48 -7.17
CA TRP A 99 -1.24 -8.12 -7.52
C TRP A 99 -2.35 -7.17 -7.11
N HIS A 100 -2.01 -6.12 -6.37
CA HIS A 100 -2.94 -5.18 -5.78
C HIS A 100 -2.72 -3.76 -6.31
N PRO A 101 -3.77 -2.93 -6.37
CA PRO A 101 -3.63 -1.52 -6.64
C PRO A 101 -3.15 -0.79 -5.40
N GLU A 102 -2.30 0.20 -5.58
CA GLU A 102 -1.85 1.13 -4.56
C GLU A 102 -2.36 2.55 -4.81
N TYR A 103 -2.10 3.44 -3.84
CA TYR A 103 -2.56 4.83 -3.85
C TYR A 103 -2.13 5.59 -5.11
N GLY A 104 -0.90 5.44 -5.52
CA GLY A 104 -0.36 6.12 -6.70
C GLY A 104 -0.59 5.34 -7.99
N SER A 105 -0.93 6.05 -9.07
CA SER A 105 -1.02 5.45 -10.41
C SER A 105 0.31 4.87 -10.90
N TRP A 106 1.42 5.24 -10.28
CA TRP A 106 2.76 4.70 -10.56
C TRP A 106 3.14 3.53 -9.66
N MET A 107 2.23 3.03 -8.82
CA MET A 107 2.52 2.00 -7.83
C MET A 107 1.86 0.68 -8.15
N VAL A 108 2.52 -0.41 -7.80
CA VAL A 108 1.98 -1.77 -7.84
C VAL A 108 2.42 -2.51 -6.59
N GLU A 109 1.50 -3.21 -5.94
CA GLU A 109 1.78 -4.07 -4.80
C GLU A 109 1.72 -5.56 -5.18
N SER A 110 2.55 -6.36 -4.56
CA SER A 110 2.51 -7.83 -4.69
C SER A 110 2.55 -8.52 -3.35
N THR A 111 1.74 -9.59 -3.24
CA THR A 111 1.74 -10.50 -2.09
C THR A 111 1.91 -11.94 -2.54
N PRO A 112 2.43 -12.86 -1.69
CA PRO A 112 2.27 -14.28 -1.92
C PRO A 112 0.77 -14.64 -1.86
N GLU A 113 0.31 -15.57 -2.69
CA GLU A 113 -1.10 -16.01 -2.69
C GLU A 113 -1.50 -16.65 -1.36
N LYS A 114 -0.57 -17.37 -0.74
CA LYS A 114 -0.77 -18.02 0.54
C LYS A 114 0.25 -17.54 1.55
N PRO A 115 -0.13 -17.39 2.82
CA PRO A 115 0.84 -17.06 3.85
C PRO A 115 1.88 -18.16 4.00
N TYR A 116 3.05 -17.79 4.46
CA TYR A 116 4.10 -18.71 4.91
C TYR A 116 3.77 -19.21 6.31
N SER A 117 4.25 -20.40 6.62
CA SER A 117 4.17 -20.99 7.96
C SER A 117 5.50 -20.83 8.72
N GLY A 118 5.50 -21.23 9.99
CA GLY A 118 6.72 -21.24 10.81
C GLY A 118 7.71 -22.37 10.49
N TYR A 119 7.45 -23.20 9.47
CA TYR A 119 8.37 -24.27 9.08
C TYR A 119 9.55 -23.74 8.27
N THR A 120 10.70 -24.38 8.44
CA THR A 120 11.98 -24.00 7.80
C THR A 120 11.87 -23.91 6.27
N ASP A 121 11.08 -24.80 5.65
CA ASP A 121 10.91 -24.80 4.19
C ASP A 121 10.19 -23.55 3.70
N ASP A 122 9.21 -23.05 4.45
CA ASP A 122 8.53 -21.81 4.10
C ASP A 122 9.45 -20.60 4.27
N LEU A 123 10.29 -20.56 5.33
CA LEU A 123 11.30 -19.52 5.49
C LEU A 123 12.24 -19.44 4.28
N ARG A 124 12.69 -20.60 3.78
CA ARG A 124 13.56 -20.68 2.58
C ARG A 124 12.85 -20.20 1.30
N ARG A 125 11.53 -20.28 1.26
CA ARG A 125 10.72 -19.89 0.09
C ARG A 125 10.46 -18.40 0.01
N VAL A 126 10.63 -17.63 1.09
CA VAL A 126 10.37 -16.17 1.10
C VAL A 126 11.19 -15.47 0.02
N GLU A 127 12.51 -15.66 0.02
CA GLU A 127 13.40 -15.03 -0.96
C GLU A 127 13.04 -15.42 -2.40
N SER A 128 12.81 -16.71 -2.65
CA SER A 128 12.47 -17.19 -3.99
C SER A 128 11.11 -16.63 -4.47
N SER A 129 10.14 -16.49 -3.56
CA SER A 129 8.86 -15.83 -3.84
C SER A 129 9.05 -14.36 -4.21
N MET A 130 9.83 -13.61 -3.42
CA MET A 130 10.11 -12.20 -3.70
C MET A 130 10.83 -12.03 -5.05
N ARG A 131 11.83 -12.85 -5.33
CA ARG A 131 12.57 -12.85 -6.62
C ARG A 131 11.64 -13.17 -7.79
N SER A 132 10.75 -14.15 -7.64
CA SER A 132 9.78 -14.50 -8.67
C SER A 132 8.80 -13.35 -8.95
N ARG A 133 8.27 -12.71 -7.92
CA ARG A 133 7.40 -11.53 -8.06
C ARG A 133 8.11 -10.41 -8.81
N ARG A 134 9.32 -10.09 -8.42
CA ARG A 134 10.13 -9.07 -9.10
C ARG A 134 10.39 -9.43 -10.57
N ALA A 135 10.77 -10.67 -10.87
CA ALA A 135 11.01 -11.10 -12.24
C ALA A 135 9.75 -10.98 -13.12
N ARG A 136 8.59 -11.37 -12.57
CA ARG A 136 7.30 -11.21 -13.27
C ARG A 136 6.96 -9.74 -13.55
N LEU A 137 7.20 -8.86 -12.56
CA LEU A 137 6.98 -7.43 -12.73
C LEU A 137 7.87 -6.88 -13.84
N LEU A 138 9.17 -7.18 -13.84
CA LEU A 138 10.11 -6.69 -14.85
C LEU A 138 9.72 -7.09 -16.27
N MET A 139 9.11 -8.26 -16.46
CA MET A 139 8.61 -8.69 -17.78
C MET A 139 7.37 -7.92 -18.26
N ALA A 140 6.73 -7.13 -17.42
CA ALA A 140 5.57 -6.31 -17.76
C ALA A 140 5.93 -4.84 -18.00
N LEU A 141 7.17 -4.47 -17.75
CA LEU A 141 7.69 -3.12 -17.97
C LEU A 141 8.09 -2.91 -19.43
N LYS A 142 8.16 -1.65 -19.85
CA LYS A 142 8.78 -1.21 -21.08
C LYS A 142 10.30 -1.10 -20.90
N ASP A 143 11.04 -1.00 -22.01
CA ASP A 143 12.50 -0.95 -22.00
C ASP A 143 13.06 0.27 -21.26
N ASP A 144 12.30 1.37 -21.22
CA ASP A 144 12.64 2.62 -20.53
C ASP A 144 12.12 2.68 -19.09
N GLU A 145 11.45 1.61 -18.60
CA GLU A 145 10.86 1.59 -17.27
C GLU A 145 11.67 0.77 -16.28
N VAL A 146 11.67 1.24 -15.04
CA VAL A 146 12.21 0.54 -13.87
C VAL A 146 11.19 0.50 -12.74
N ALA A 147 11.30 -0.51 -11.88
CA ALA A 147 10.41 -0.68 -10.74
C ALA A 147 11.20 -0.95 -9.45
N PRO A 148 11.85 0.03 -8.86
CA PRO A 148 12.46 -0.12 -7.54
C PRO A 148 11.39 -0.34 -6.46
N THR A 149 11.80 -0.97 -5.37
CA THR A 149 11.01 -1.11 -4.13
C THR A 149 11.69 -0.37 -2.99
N VAL A 150 10.98 -0.22 -1.87
CA VAL A 150 11.50 0.46 -0.67
C VAL A 150 11.93 1.90 -1.00
N VAL A 151 11.11 2.59 -1.77
CA VAL A 151 11.37 3.96 -2.23
C VAL A 151 10.71 4.94 -1.26
N ALA A 152 11.53 5.65 -0.50
CA ALA A 152 11.07 6.69 0.42
C ALA A 152 10.85 8.05 -0.26
N PHE A 153 11.25 8.20 -1.53
CA PHE A 153 11.10 9.44 -2.30
C PHE A 153 10.48 9.12 -3.67
N PRO A 154 9.18 9.40 -3.84
CA PRO A 154 8.44 8.99 -5.03
C PRO A 154 8.60 9.92 -6.24
N LEU A 155 9.61 10.79 -6.30
CA LEU A 155 9.84 11.80 -7.35
C LEU A 155 8.65 12.77 -7.58
N LEU A 156 7.86 13.01 -6.55
CA LEU A 156 6.77 13.98 -6.61
C LEU A 156 7.28 15.41 -6.49
N GLY A 157 6.66 16.34 -7.23
CA GLY A 157 7.03 17.74 -7.24
C GLY A 157 8.21 18.08 -8.15
N MET A 158 8.81 17.11 -8.83
CA MET A 158 9.74 17.37 -9.92
C MET A 158 8.98 17.92 -11.13
N SER A 159 9.59 18.86 -11.84
CA SER A 159 9.02 19.42 -13.07
C SER A 159 8.93 18.34 -14.14
N ASN A 160 7.77 17.78 -14.31
CA ASN A 160 7.44 16.87 -15.39
C ASN A 160 6.44 17.59 -16.30
N ASP A 161 6.87 17.96 -17.48
CA ASP A 161 6.00 18.62 -18.47
C ASP A 161 4.85 17.71 -18.93
N ASP A 162 4.95 16.40 -18.69
CA ASP A 162 3.96 15.39 -19.05
C ASP A 162 2.84 15.18 -18.00
N LEU A 163 2.94 15.80 -16.81
CA LEU A 163 1.89 15.66 -15.80
C LEU A 163 0.86 16.80 -15.92
N PRO A 164 -0.43 16.49 -16.06
CA PRO A 164 -1.47 17.50 -16.14
C PRO A 164 -1.51 18.34 -14.84
N ARG A 165 -1.54 19.64 -14.97
CA ARG A 165 -1.49 20.58 -13.83
C ARG A 165 -2.85 21.15 -13.41
N ASN A 166 -3.95 20.57 -13.87
CA ASN A 166 -5.29 21.10 -13.66
C ASN A 166 -6.04 20.32 -12.60
N GLY A 167 -5.95 20.73 -11.35
CA GLY A 167 -6.75 20.23 -10.26
C GLY A 167 -7.71 21.26 -9.67
N PRO A 168 -8.71 20.86 -8.85
CA PRO A 168 -9.60 21.77 -8.16
C PRO A 168 -8.84 22.66 -7.15
N VAL A 169 -9.46 23.79 -6.77
CA VAL A 169 -8.87 24.85 -5.92
C VAL A 169 -8.21 24.36 -4.61
N ALA A 170 -8.58 23.18 -4.11
CA ALA A 170 -8.00 22.59 -2.90
C ALA A 170 -6.94 21.52 -3.20
N SER A 171 -6.53 21.33 -4.45
CA SER A 171 -5.50 20.36 -4.81
C SER A 171 -4.09 20.85 -4.43
N SER A 172 -3.13 19.90 -4.41
CA SER A 172 -1.72 20.21 -4.21
C SER A 172 -1.22 21.19 -5.29
N VAL A 173 -0.35 22.11 -4.91
CA VAL A 173 0.41 22.97 -5.86
C VAL A 173 1.63 22.25 -6.41
N LEU A 174 2.11 21.22 -5.73
CA LEU A 174 3.31 20.46 -6.09
C LEU A 174 3.00 19.21 -6.90
N VAL A 175 1.82 18.61 -6.69
CA VAL A 175 1.45 17.31 -7.28
C VAL A 175 0.01 17.35 -7.79
N PRO A 176 -0.25 17.07 -9.08
CA PRO A 176 -1.60 16.97 -9.61
C PRO A 176 -2.31 15.72 -9.10
N ASP A 177 -3.63 15.78 -8.98
CA ASP A 177 -4.44 14.64 -8.52
C ASP A 177 -4.48 13.46 -9.51
N ASP A 178 -4.08 13.68 -10.76
CA ASP A 178 -4.01 12.64 -11.80
C ASP A 178 -2.95 11.57 -11.51
N VAL A 179 -2.03 11.83 -10.59
CA VAL A 179 -1.09 10.82 -10.11
C VAL A 179 -1.73 9.81 -9.15
N ILE A 180 -2.95 10.08 -8.64
CA ILE A 180 -3.68 9.18 -7.77
C ILE A 180 -4.28 8.06 -8.61
N ASN A 181 -4.24 6.84 -8.10
CA ASN A 181 -4.85 5.69 -8.75
C ASN A 181 -6.34 5.98 -9.06
N PRO A 182 -6.82 5.69 -10.27
CA PRO A 182 -8.18 6.01 -10.70
C PRO A 182 -9.27 5.23 -9.94
N HIS A 183 -8.90 4.27 -9.10
CA HIS A 183 -9.89 3.57 -8.27
C HIS A 183 -10.60 4.56 -7.33
N PRO A 184 -11.95 4.61 -7.31
CA PRO A 184 -12.73 5.64 -6.61
C PRO A 184 -12.40 5.83 -5.14
N ARG A 185 -11.91 4.79 -4.46
CA ARG A 185 -11.53 4.84 -3.06
C ARG A 185 -10.41 5.85 -2.79
N PHE A 186 -9.37 5.86 -3.62
CA PHE A 186 -8.18 6.69 -3.37
C PHE A 186 -8.47 8.18 -3.61
N GLY A 187 -9.15 8.49 -4.71
CA GLY A 187 -9.58 9.86 -4.98
C GLY A 187 -10.56 10.39 -3.93
N ALA A 188 -11.54 9.56 -3.51
CA ALA A 188 -12.50 9.92 -2.47
C ALA A 188 -11.83 10.17 -1.11
N LEU A 189 -10.84 9.35 -0.73
CA LEU A 189 -10.07 9.54 0.50
C LEU A 189 -9.40 10.91 0.50
N THR A 190 -8.66 11.22 -0.54
CA THR A 190 -7.95 12.50 -0.68
C THR A 190 -8.92 13.69 -0.66
N LYS A 191 -9.99 13.62 -1.45
CA LYS A 191 -11.00 14.67 -1.52
C LYS A 191 -11.66 14.92 -0.16
N ASN A 192 -12.12 13.86 0.51
CA ASN A 192 -12.81 13.98 1.79
C ASN A 192 -11.89 14.52 2.91
N ILE A 193 -10.61 14.19 2.90
CA ILE A 193 -9.65 14.76 3.85
C ILE A 193 -9.50 16.26 3.64
N ARG A 194 -9.37 16.72 2.38
CA ARG A 194 -9.26 18.15 2.04
C ARG A 194 -10.53 18.90 2.44
N GLU A 195 -11.70 18.37 2.12
CA GLU A 195 -12.99 18.97 2.50
C GLU A 195 -13.16 19.08 4.02
N ARG A 196 -12.78 18.05 4.76
CA ARG A 196 -12.82 18.07 6.23
C ARG A 196 -11.85 19.10 6.82
N ARG A 197 -10.66 19.18 6.26
CA ARG A 197 -9.64 20.12 6.71
C ARG A 197 -10.02 21.57 6.41
N GLY A 198 -10.71 21.83 5.29
CA GLY A 198 -11.07 23.18 4.83
C GLY A 198 -9.90 23.99 4.33
N SER A 199 -8.71 23.39 4.19
CA SER A 199 -7.49 24.04 3.71
C SER A 199 -6.55 23.00 3.08
N ASN A 200 -5.57 23.46 2.31
CA ASN A 200 -4.50 22.61 1.83
C ASN A 200 -3.66 22.06 2.98
N VAL A 201 -3.10 20.89 2.80
CA VAL A 201 -2.03 20.38 3.65
C VAL A 201 -0.81 21.28 3.44
N ASN A 202 -0.11 21.62 4.49
CA ASN A 202 1.18 22.29 4.42
C ASN A 202 2.06 21.72 5.51
N VAL A 203 2.92 20.81 5.11
CA VAL A 203 3.92 20.19 5.99
C VAL A 203 5.28 20.67 5.55
N GLU A 204 6.05 21.19 6.48
CA GLU A 204 7.45 21.54 6.28
C GLU A 204 8.29 20.70 7.24
N ALA A 205 9.30 20.03 6.72
CA ALA A 205 10.25 19.26 7.50
C ALA A 205 11.68 19.72 7.19
N PRO A 206 12.58 19.77 8.19
CA PRO A 206 13.96 20.11 7.94
C PRO A 206 14.62 19.07 7.03
N LEU A 207 15.39 19.55 6.06
CA LEU A 207 16.24 18.69 5.25
C LEU A 207 17.49 18.29 6.03
N PHE A 208 17.93 17.05 5.85
CA PHE A 208 19.27 16.67 6.25
C PHE A 208 20.28 17.47 5.45
N GLN A 209 21.24 18.10 6.13
CA GLN A 209 22.22 18.96 5.51
C GLN A 209 23.49 18.17 5.16
N ASP A 210 23.86 18.21 3.90
CA ASP A 210 25.14 17.74 3.38
C ASP A 210 25.67 18.71 2.31
N ASP A 211 26.83 18.42 1.72
CA ASP A 211 27.50 19.29 0.75
C ASP A 211 26.68 19.50 -0.54
N ASN A 212 25.68 18.67 -0.80
CA ASN A 212 24.84 18.72 -2.00
C ASN A 212 23.44 19.25 -1.73
N THR A 213 23.09 19.48 -0.46
CA THR A 213 21.73 19.90 -0.08
C THR A 213 21.53 21.37 -0.40
N THR A 214 20.46 21.67 -1.13
CA THR A 214 20.02 23.04 -1.39
C THR A 214 18.72 23.32 -0.66
N GLY A 215 18.71 24.36 0.19
CA GLY A 215 17.57 24.74 1.01
C GLY A 215 17.54 24.05 2.37
N ASP A 216 16.68 24.54 3.25
CA ASP A 216 16.61 24.14 4.66
C ASP A 216 15.45 23.19 4.97
N THR A 217 14.42 23.20 4.13
CA THR A 217 13.18 22.44 4.37
C THR A 217 12.66 21.77 3.11
N ILE A 218 11.99 20.64 3.29
CA ILE A 218 11.15 20.04 2.27
C ILE A 218 9.69 20.36 2.54
N LYS A 219 8.94 20.67 1.51
CA LYS A 219 7.51 20.95 1.57
C LYS A 219 6.71 19.77 1.02
N ALA A 220 5.64 19.41 1.73
CA ALA A 220 4.72 18.38 1.33
C ALA A 220 3.28 18.87 1.53
N ASP A 221 2.55 19.07 0.45
CA ASP A 221 1.20 19.62 0.45
C ASP A 221 0.12 18.64 0.00
N ALA A 222 0.46 17.36 -0.09
CA ALA A 222 -0.47 16.29 -0.49
C ALA A 222 -0.20 14.98 0.24
N MET A 223 -1.24 14.17 0.40
CA MET A 223 -1.12 12.79 0.90
C MET A 223 -0.14 11.95 0.08
N ALA A 224 -0.01 12.24 -1.22
CA ALA A 224 0.85 11.50 -2.12
C ALA A 224 2.31 11.44 -1.66
N PHE A 225 2.80 12.46 -0.96
CA PHE A 225 4.16 12.46 -0.41
C PHE A 225 4.40 11.38 0.63
N GLY A 226 3.38 10.96 1.36
CA GLY A 226 3.45 9.83 2.30
C GLY A 226 2.94 8.53 1.68
N MET A 227 1.75 8.54 1.11
CA MET A 227 1.13 7.36 0.50
C MET A 227 1.85 6.87 -0.77
N GLY A 228 2.68 7.71 -1.37
CA GLY A 228 3.48 7.37 -2.54
C GLY A 228 4.83 6.73 -2.22
N CYS A 229 5.19 6.58 -0.95
CA CYS A 229 6.39 5.83 -0.55
C CYS A 229 6.11 4.35 -0.63
N CYS A 230 6.97 3.62 -1.36
CA CYS A 230 6.89 2.18 -1.48
C CYS A 230 7.57 1.51 -0.29
N CYS A 231 6.94 0.56 0.33
CA CYS A 231 7.47 -0.14 1.51
C CYS A 231 7.48 -1.67 1.33
N LEU A 232 8.12 -2.33 2.26
CA LEU A 232 7.98 -3.74 2.55
C LEU A 232 7.17 -3.86 3.85
N GLN A 233 6.01 -4.48 3.77
CA GLN A 233 5.17 -4.75 4.93
C GLN A 233 5.22 -6.23 5.27
N VAL A 234 5.25 -6.56 6.56
CA VAL A 234 5.21 -7.93 7.03
C VAL A 234 4.08 -8.10 8.02
N THR A 235 3.23 -9.08 7.76
CA THR A 235 2.07 -9.41 8.59
C THR A 235 2.26 -10.73 9.27
N PHE A 236 2.06 -10.78 10.58
CA PHE A 236 2.13 -11.99 11.39
C PHE A 236 0.78 -12.37 11.98
N GLN A 237 0.48 -13.66 12.01
CA GLN A 237 -0.61 -14.22 12.81
C GLN A 237 -0.07 -14.62 14.17
N CYS A 238 -0.50 -13.93 15.22
CA CYS A 238 -0.14 -14.26 16.58
C CYS A 238 -0.91 -15.48 17.08
N ARG A 239 -0.36 -16.21 18.04
CA ARG A 239 -1.00 -17.39 18.66
C ARG A 239 -2.24 -17.03 19.48
N ASP A 240 -2.26 -15.83 20.08
CA ASP A 240 -3.34 -15.33 20.93
C ASP A 240 -3.36 -13.78 20.96
N VAL A 241 -4.33 -13.23 21.73
CA VAL A 241 -4.50 -11.77 21.85
C VAL A 241 -3.35 -11.12 22.62
N ASP A 242 -2.81 -11.81 23.60
CA ASP A 242 -1.79 -11.24 24.47
C ASP A 242 -0.45 -11.12 23.73
N GLU A 243 -0.08 -12.14 22.95
CA GLU A 243 1.07 -12.02 22.04
C GLU A 243 0.88 -10.89 21.03
N SER A 244 -0.32 -10.78 20.45
CA SER A 244 -0.65 -9.71 19.52
C SER A 244 -0.43 -8.32 20.12
N ARG A 245 -0.83 -8.11 21.36
CA ARG A 245 -0.63 -6.83 22.08
C ARG A 245 0.83 -6.58 22.43
N HIS A 246 1.54 -7.66 22.81
CA HIS A 246 2.97 -7.59 23.11
C HIS A 246 3.76 -7.19 21.87
N ASP A 247 3.51 -7.85 20.74
CA ASP A 247 4.23 -7.64 19.49
C ASP A 247 3.97 -6.25 18.89
N LEU A 248 2.77 -5.69 19.09
CA LEU A 248 2.51 -4.30 18.72
C LEU A 248 3.32 -3.29 19.56
N GLY A 249 3.58 -3.61 20.82
CA GLY A 249 4.34 -2.73 21.71
C GLY A 249 5.85 -2.75 21.48
N VAL A 250 6.41 -3.89 21.10
CA VAL A 250 7.87 -4.10 20.99
C VAL A 250 8.52 -3.32 19.83
N PRO A 251 7.96 -3.28 18.62
CA PRO A 251 8.54 -2.52 17.52
C PRO A 251 8.59 -1.01 17.77
N LEU A 252 7.58 -0.47 18.43
CA LEU A 252 7.51 0.96 18.78
C LEU A 252 8.60 1.36 19.78
N CYS A 253 9.00 0.43 20.66
CA CYS A 253 10.01 0.67 21.69
C CYS A 253 11.46 0.45 21.23
N ARG A 254 11.70 -0.33 20.19
CA ARG A 254 13.06 -0.72 19.77
C ARG A 254 13.69 0.10 18.66
N GLY A 255 12.99 1.03 18.05
CA GLY A 255 13.56 1.96 17.06
C GLY A 255 14.32 1.32 15.87
N ALA A 256 14.13 0.02 15.63
CA ALA A 256 14.93 -0.77 14.71
C ALA A 256 14.36 -0.85 13.27
N PHE A 257 13.33 -0.05 12.97
CA PHE A 257 12.75 -0.04 11.63
C PHE A 257 13.28 1.13 10.83
N THR A 258 13.83 0.82 9.66
CA THR A 258 14.07 1.84 8.65
C THR A 258 12.74 2.49 8.27
N PRO A 259 12.70 3.77 7.86
CA PRO A 259 11.48 4.46 7.46
C PRO A 259 10.63 3.74 6.41
N SER A 260 11.25 2.81 5.69
CA SER A 260 10.65 2.00 4.62
C SER A 260 10.15 0.62 5.05
N THR A 261 10.28 0.26 6.33
CA THR A 261 9.77 -1.02 6.84
C THR A 261 8.64 -0.75 7.82
N ARG A 262 7.42 -1.13 7.48
CA ARG A 262 6.28 -1.08 8.38
C ARG A 262 5.95 -2.49 8.84
N LEU A 263 5.88 -2.67 10.16
CA LEU A 263 5.23 -3.83 10.73
C LEU A 263 3.73 -3.50 10.74
N VAL A 264 2.97 -4.10 9.88
CA VAL A 264 1.55 -3.80 9.77
C VAL A 264 0.76 -5.09 9.77
N SER A 265 -0.15 -5.10 10.65
CA SER A 265 -1.33 -5.93 10.77
C SER A 265 -1.14 -7.34 11.32
N ILE A 266 -1.90 -7.53 12.36
CA ILE A 266 -2.16 -8.80 12.98
C ILE A 266 -3.39 -9.39 12.30
N ARG A 267 -3.20 -10.50 11.59
CA ARG A 267 -4.31 -11.24 11.02
C ARG A 267 -4.92 -12.15 12.07
N ARG A 268 -6.23 -12.06 12.23
CA ARG A 268 -7.01 -13.00 13.01
C ARG A 268 -8.19 -13.50 12.20
N GLY A 269 -8.14 -14.78 11.86
CA GLY A 269 -9.18 -15.39 11.02
C GLY A 269 -9.16 -14.83 9.59
N ARG A 270 -10.30 -14.84 8.88
CA ARG A 270 -10.42 -14.35 7.49
C ARG A 270 -10.59 -12.82 7.37
N GLY A 271 -10.18 -12.06 8.37
CA GLY A 271 -10.27 -10.60 8.37
C GLY A 271 -8.93 -9.92 8.64
N TRP A 272 -8.69 -8.77 8.03
CA TRP A 272 -7.52 -7.93 8.23
C TRP A 272 -7.89 -6.75 9.12
N PHE A 273 -7.05 -6.42 10.08
CA PHE A 273 -7.10 -5.15 10.80
C PHE A 273 -5.88 -4.34 10.40
N LEU A 274 -6.11 -3.18 9.80
CA LEU A 274 -5.11 -2.14 9.58
C LEU A 274 -5.20 -1.17 10.76
N PHE A 275 -4.10 -0.96 11.46
CA PHE A 275 -3.93 0.10 12.44
C PHE A 275 -3.01 1.19 11.90
#